data_a85ab0d53043405c1654e84d803a5b7d
#
_entry.id   a85ab0d53043405c1654e84d803a5b7d
#
_cell.length_a   1.000
_cell.length_b   1.000
_cell.length_c   1.000
_cell.angle_alpha   90.00
_cell.angle_beta   90.00
_cell.angle_gamma   90.00
#
_symmetry.space_group_name_H-M   'P 1'
#
loop_
_entity.id
_entity.type
_entity.pdbx_description
1 polymer ?
#
loop_
_entity_poly.entity_id
_entity_poly.type
_entity_poly.pdbx_seq_one_letter_code
_entity_poly.pdbx_strand_id
1 'polypeptide(L)'
;TTSSTVAEIMTFMLVDTIWPDNSASRVNQRMQFTWVEQKGVPKIRVIFISNVIQYDERDGIYPVHYDENYRKFVLTGETRSERIYVKGIDKSILYLNWSRVIYVESLGNHTVIHTLDQEFESTESLKTLEKRYGNLFLKCHESYMVNPAHVHSIRRFKMTVTGGRELPVPEKKYTAVKKTLQKIIAAR
;
A
#
# COMPACT_ATOMS: atom_id res chain seq x y z
N THR A 1 -39.25 21.85 -20.60
CA THR A 1 -37.88 21.32 -20.70
C THR A 1 -37.54 20.61 -19.39
N THR A 2 -37.76 19.30 -19.32
CA THR A 2 -37.29 18.47 -18.20
C THR A 2 -35.79 18.32 -18.36
N SER A 3 -35.02 18.92 -17.47
CA SER A 3 -33.59 18.66 -17.37
C SER A 3 -33.42 17.21 -16.82
N SER A 4 -32.89 16.32 -17.60
CA SER A 4 -32.50 14.99 -17.12
C SER A 4 -31.18 15.12 -16.38
N THR A 5 -31.16 14.77 -15.10
CA THR A 5 -29.93 14.71 -14.34
C THR A 5 -29.21 13.41 -14.72
N VAL A 6 -27.95 13.53 -15.13
CA VAL A 6 -27.07 12.41 -15.43
C VAL A 6 -25.92 12.43 -14.44
N ALA A 7 -25.62 11.29 -13.84
CA ALA A 7 -24.45 11.13 -12.98
C ALA A 7 -23.58 9.97 -13.48
N GLU A 8 -22.27 10.16 -13.48
CA GLU A 8 -21.31 9.12 -13.79
C GLU A 8 -20.49 8.80 -12.55
N ILE A 9 -20.38 7.51 -12.26
CA ILE A 9 -19.59 7.01 -11.13
C ILE A 9 -18.57 6.02 -11.71
N MET A 10 -17.30 6.26 -11.41
CA MET A 10 -16.23 5.34 -11.76
C MET A 10 -15.68 4.71 -10.50
N THR A 11 -15.62 3.39 -10.48
CA THR A 11 -15.05 2.61 -9.37
C THR A 11 -13.83 1.85 -9.84
N PHE A 12 -12.84 1.77 -8.97
CA PHE A 12 -11.64 0.95 -9.15
C PHE A 12 -11.64 -0.07 -8.04
N MET A 13 -11.54 -1.34 -8.38
CA MET A 13 -11.59 -2.41 -7.40
C MET A 13 -10.56 -3.49 -7.72
N LEU A 14 -10.07 -4.10 -6.67
CA LEU A 14 -9.25 -5.29 -6.75
C LEU A 14 -10.17 -6.48 -6.49
N VAL A 15 -10.29 -7.36 -7.48
CA VAL A 15 -11.15 -8.54 -7.40
C VAL A 15 -10.27 -9.77 -7.23
N ASP A 16 -10.40 -10.44 -6.10
CA ASP A 16 -9.77 -11.73 -5.84
C ASP A 16 -10.79 -12.85 -6.10
N THR A 17 -10.45 -13.77 -6.95
CA THR A 17 -11.27 -14.96 -7.22
C THR A 17 -10.52 -16.19 -6.76
N ILE A 18 -11.17 -17.00 -5.93
CA ILE A 18 -10.68 -18.33 -5.55
C ILE A 18 -11.46 -19.34 -6.36
N TRP A 19 -10.75 -20.13 -7.14
CA TRP A 19 -11.33 -21.17 -7.99
C TRP A 19 -11.52 -22.49 -7.24
N PRO A 20 -12.39 -23.40 -7.69
CA PRO A 20 -12.63 -24.69 -7.02
C PRO A 20 -11.39 -25.58 -6.85
N ASP A 21 -10.35 -25.37 -7.66
CA ASP A 21 -9.05 -26.04 -7.57
C ASP A 21 -8.08 -25.39 -6.59
N ASN A 22 -8.55 -24.44 -5.75
CA ASN A 22 -7.77 -23.61 -4.85
C ASN A 22 -6.77 -22.67 -5.54
N SER A 23 -6.80 -22.54 -6.85
CA SER A 23 -6.07 -21.46 -7.51
C SER A 23 -6.74 -20.11 -7.23
N ALA A 24 -5.94 -19.04 -7.15
CA ALA A 24 -6.44 -17.70 -6.93
C ALA A 24 -6.05 -16.80 -8.10
N SER A 25 -6.96 -15.92 -8.48
CA SER A 25 -6.69 -14.87 -9.44
C SER A 25 -7.05 -13.50 -8.87
N ARG A 26 -6.27 -12.49 -9.22
CA ARG A 26 -6.48 -11.09 -8.79
C ARG A 26 -6.49 -10.19 -10.02
N VAL A 27 -7.54 -9.39 -10.16
CA VAL A 27 -7.74 -8.52 -11.30
C VAL A 27 -8.01 -7.10 -10.83
N ASN A 28 -7.31 -6.13 -11.41
CA ASN A 28 -7.67 -4.73 -11.29
C ASN A 28 -8.83 -4.45 -12.24
N GLN A 29 -10.02 -4.28 -11.67
CA GLN A 29 -11.23 -4.05 -12.43
C GLN A 29 -11.63 -2.58 -12.31
N ARG A 30 -12.02 -2.00 -13.44
CA ARG A 30 -12.62 -0.67 -13.52
C ARG A 30 -14.07 -0.84 -13.97
N MET A 31 -14.98 -0.22 -13.19
CA MET A 31 -16.39 -0.18 -13.55
C MET A 31 -16.86 1.27 -13.64
N GLN A 32 -17.59 1.57 -14.69
CA GLN A 32 -18.23 2.87 -14.88
C GLN A 32 -19.74 2.65 -14.94
N PHE A 33 -20.46 3.44 -14.15
CA PHE A 33 -21.92 3.43 -14.09
C PHE A 33 -22.43 4.79 -14.56
N THR A 34 -23.30 4.79 -15.55
CA THR A 34 -24.04 5.99 -15.95
C THR A 34 -25.45 5.89 -15.39
N TRP A 35 -25.78 6.83 -14.50
CA TRP A 35 -27.09 6.95 -13.88
C TRP A 35 -27.90 8.04 -14.57
N VAL A 36 -29.18 7.80 -14.78
CA VAL A 36 -30.14 8.79 -15.27
C VAL A 36 -31.34 8.84 -14.34
N GLU A 37 -31.83 10.02 -14.11
CA GLU A 37 -33.10 10.19 -13.41
C GLU A 37 -34.25 9.96 -14.36
N GLN A 38 -35.15 9.05 -14.01
CA GLN A 38 -36.37 8.77 -14.76
C GLN A 38 -37.57 8.83 -13.81
N LYS A 39 -38.38 9.88 -13.98
CA LYS A 39 -39.56 10.13 -13.12
C LYS A 39 -39.23 10.22 -11.63
N GLY A 40 -38.15 10.92 -11.27
CA GLY A 40 -37.70 11.08 -9.89
C GLY A 40 -36.97 9.87 -9.30
N VAL A 41 -36.73 8.81 -10.07
CA VAL A 41 -36.05 7.59 -9.61
C VAL A 41 -34.73 7.44 -10.36
N PRO A 42 -33.59 7.34 -9.64
CA PRO A 42 -32.31 7.07 -10.28
C PRO A 42 -32.26 5.65 -10.84
N LYS A 43 -31.85 5.48 -12.07
CA LYS A 43 -31.68 4.20 -12.75
C LYS A 43 -30.34 4.13 -13.43
N ILE A 44 -29.69 2.97 -13.37
CA ILE A 44 -28.48 2.70 -14.15
C ILE A 44 -28.89 2.52 -15.60
N ARG A 45 -28.29 3.31 -16.49
CA ARG A 45 -28.52 3.22 -17.93
C ARG A 45 -27.42 2.42 -18.63
N VAL A 46 -26.18 2.58 -18.19
CA VAL A 46 -25.02 1.89 -18.77
C VAL A 46 -24.11 1.43 -17.65
N ILE A 47 -23.62 0.22 -17.80
CA ILE A 47 -22.50 -0.33 -17.00
C ILE A 47 -21.40 -0.67 -17.98
N PHE A 48 -20.23 -0.11 -17.80
CA PHE A 48 -19.02 -0.48 -18.51
C PHE A 48 -18.04 -1.13 -17.54
N ILE A 49 -17.50 -2.30 -17.93
CA ILE A 49 -16.54 -3.04 -17.12
C ILE A 49 -15.31 -3.27 -17.98
N SER A 50 -14.14 -2.93 -17.44
CA SER A 50 -12.86 -3.24 -18.07
C SER A 50 -11.89 -3.82 -17.04
N ASN A 51 -11.15 -4.81 -17.48
CA ASN A 51 -10.06 -5.41 -16.73
C ASN A 51 -8.74 -4.96 -17.35
N VAL A 52 -7.74 -4.69 -16.50
CA VAL A 52 -6.39 -4.47 -17.00
C VAL A 52 -5.78 -5.85 -17.25
N ILE A 53 -5.62 -6.19 -18.50
CA ILE A 53 -4.93 -7.40 -18.96
C ILE A 53 -3.50 -7.00 -19.29
N GLN A 54 -2.52 -7.72 -18.74
CA GLN A 54 -1.11 -7.47 -19.08
C GLN A 54 -0.85 -8.00 -20.48
N TYR A 55 -0.22 -7.16 -21.30
CA TYR A 55 0.21 -7.54 -22.64
C TYR A 55 1.44 -8.42 -22.56
N ASP A 56 1.44 -9.51 -23.31
CA ASP A 56 2.60 -10.36 -23.54
C ASP A 56 2.95 -10.29 -25.03
N GLU A 57 4.21 -10.00 -25.35
CA GLU A 57 4.66 -9.88 -26.75
C GLU A 57 4.52 -11.18 -27.57
N ARG A 58 4.38 -12.33 -26.88
CA ARG A 58 4.11 -13.63 -27.49
C ARG A 58 2.64 -13.79 -27.93
N ASP A 59 1.75 -12.95 -27.34
CA ASP A 59 0.34 -12.98 -27.66
C ASP A 59 0.06 -12.09 -28.87
N GLY A 60 -0.65 -12.63 -29.85
CA GLY A 60 -1.12 -11.84 -30.99
C GLY A 60 -2.37 -11.03 -30.62
N ILE A 61 -3.54 -11.56 -31.02
CA ILE A 61 -4.82 -10.88 -30.80
C ILE A 61 -5.45 -11.21 -29.43
N TYR A 62 -5.17 -12.40 -28.88
CA TYR A 62 -5.74 -12.87 -27.62
C TYR A 62 -4.65 -13.15 -26.57
N PRO A 63 -4.90 -12.81 -25.32
CA PRO A 63 -3.92 -12.99 -24.24
C PRO A 63 -3.84 -14.45 -23.78
N VAL A 64 -3.22 -15.32 -24.57
CA VAL A 64 -3.08 -16.76 -24.30
C VAL A 64 -2.16 -17.01 -23.12
N HIS A 65 -1.11 -16.17 -22.94
CA HIS A 65 -0.14 -16.27 -21.85
C HIS A 65 -0.52 -15.45 -20.61
N TYR A 66 -1.77 -14.96 -20.57
CA TYR A 66 -2.28 -14.17 -19.46
C TYR A 66 -2.09 -14.87 -18.11
N ASP A 67 -2.43 -16.15 -18.01
CA ASP A 67 -2.30 -16.92 -16.76
C ASP A 67 -0.86 -17.07 -16.29
N GLU A 68 0.08 -17.27 -17.22
CA GLU A 68 1.51 -17.36 -16.89
C GLU A 68 2.05 -16.02 -16.39
N ASN A 69 1.71 -14.95 -17.09
CA ASN A 69 2.13 -13.60 -16.72
C ASN A 69 1.45 -13.16 -15.43
N TYR A 70 0.18 -13.48 -15.26
CA TYR A 70 -0.57 -13.20 -14.06
C TYR A 70 0.00 -13.96 -12.86
N ARG A 71 0.23 -15.27 -12.98
CA ARG A 71 0.89 -16.08 -11.94
C ARG A 71 2.28 -15.54 -11.61
N LYS A 72 3.05 -15.18 -12.62
CA LYS A 72 4.37 -14.58 -12.44
C LYS A 72 4.28 -13.21 -11.76
N PHE A 73 3.31 -12.38 -12.14
CA PHE A 73 3.06 -11.09 -11.52
C PHE A 73 2.59 -11.24 -10.07
N VAL A 74 1.62 -12.11 -9.80
CA VAL A 74 1.11 -12.40 -8.46
C VAL A 74 2.19 -13.05 -7.62
N LEU A 75 2.86 -14.09 -8.12
CA LEU A 75 3.93 -14.78 -7.41
C LEU A 75 5.16 -13.89 -7.21
N THR A 76 5.54 -13.05 -8.18
CA THR A 76 6.64 -12.09 -8.01
C THR A 76 6.23 -10.84 -7.26
N GLY A 77 4.99 -10.39 -7.38
CA GLY A 77 4.43 -9.26 -6.63
C GLY A 77 4.12 -9.63 -5.18
N GLU A 78 3.59 -10.82 -4.92
CA GLU A 78 3.31 -11.31 -3.55
C GLU A 78 4.54 -11.90 -2.87
N THR A 79 5.47 -12.55 -3.58
CA THR A 79 6.74 -13.01 -3.00
C THR A 79 7.73 -11.88 -2.76
N ARG A 80 7.54 -10.71 -3.38
CA ARG A 80 8.24 -9.47 -3.03
C ARG A 80 7.41 -8.53 -2.15
N SER A 81 6.20 -8.85 -1.76
CA SER A 81 5.66 -8.25 -0.56
C SER A 81 6.46 -8.83 0.60
N GLU A 82 7.62 -8.24 0.84
CA GLU A 82 8.49 -8.58 1.94
C GLU A 82 7.65 -8.46 3.21
N ARG A 83 7.12 -9.61 3.64
CA ARG A 83 6.41 -9.66 4.91
C ARG A 83 7.44 -9.50 6.00
N ILE A 84 7.22 -8.54 6.85
CA ILE A 84 7.94 -8.45 8.11
C ILE A 84 7.19 -9.24 9.17
N TYR A 85 7.91 -9.80 10.13
CA TYR A 85 7.30 -10.40 11.30
C TYR A 85 7.78 -9.68 12.56
N VAL A 86 6.88 -9.51 13.51
CA VAL A 86 7.18 -8.89 14.81
C VAL A 86 6.48 -9.68 15.92
N LYS A 87 7.05 -9.63 17.13
CA LYS A 87 6.46 -10.29 18.29
C LYS A 87 5.41 -9.37 18.91
N GLY A 88 4.15 -9.78 18.87
CA GLY A 88 3.05 -9.09 19.55
C GLY A 88 3.17 -9.15 21.07
N ILE A 89 2.40 -8.30 21.76
CA ILE A 89 2.38 -8.24 23.23
C ILE A 89 1.72 -9.47 23.87
N ASP A 90 0.84 -10.15 23.16
CA ASP A 90 0.13 -11.36 23.54
C ASP A 90 0.89 -12.67 23.25
N LYS A 91 2.21 -12.58 23.03
CA LYS A 91 3.09 -13.66 22.58
C LYS A 91 2.80 -14.18 21.16
N SER A 92 1.94 -13.49 20.41
CA SER A 92 1.70 -13.79 19.00
C SER A 92 2.91 -13.41 18.13
N ILE A 93 2.92 -13.93 16.90
CA ILE A 93 3.81 -13.45 15.83
C ILE A 93 2.90 -12.78 14.79
N LEU A 94 3.11 -11.49 14.61
CA LEU A 94 2.37 -10.69 13.64
C LEU A 94 3.14 -10.70 12.32
N TYR A 95 2.49 -11.10 11.23
CA TYR A 95 3.02 -11.05 9.88
C TYR A 95 2.41 -9.87 9.15
N LEU A 96 3.20 -8.83 8.93
CA LEU A 96 2.75 -7.57 8.35
C LEU A 96 3.33 -7.38 6.96
N ASN A 97 2.55 -6.84 6.04
CA ASN A 97 3.09 -6.38 4.77
C ASN A 97 3.80 -5.04 5.01
N TRP A 98 5.14 -5.00 4.82
CA TRP A 98 5.94 -3.80 5.08
C TRP A 98 5.49 -2.59 4.27
N SER A 99 4.95 -2.81 3.06
CA SER A 99 4.45 -1.71 2.23
C SER A 99 3.25 -0.99 2.84
N ARG A 100 2.53 -1.63 3.77
CA ARG A 100 1.41 -1.03 4.51
C ARG A 100 1.83 -0.38 5.82
N VAL A 101 3.07 -0.62 6.28
CA VAL A 101 3.62 0.03 7.48
C VAL A 101 4.05 1.44 7.12
N ILE A 102 3.52 2.43 7.82
CA ILE A 102 3.84 3.85 7.64
C ILE A 102 5.09 4.20 8.45
N TYR A 103 5.05 3.93 9.75
CA TYR A 103 6.17 4.15 10.65
C TYR A 103 6.07 3.26 11.89
N VAL A 104 7.17 3.15 12.62
CA VAL A 104 7.27 2.46 13.92
C VAL A 104 7.68 3.46 14.96
N GLU A 105 6.97 3.48 16.08
CA GLU A 105 7.20 4.35 17.24
C GLU A 105 7.66 3.54 18.44
N SER A 106 8.66 4.03 19.16
CA SER A 106 9.08 3.46 20.45
C SER A 106 8.31 4.09 21.59
N LEU A 107 7.63 3.29 22.39
CA LEU A 107 6.92 3.68 23.60
C LEU A 107 7.51 2.94 24.81
N GLY A 108 8.55 3.52 25.41
CA GLY A 108 9.23 2.88 26.54
C GLY A 108 9.87 1.55 26.15
N ASN A 109 9.35 0.44 26.66
CA ASN A 109 9.92 -0.91 26.47
C ASN A 109 9.34 -1.66 25.28
N HIS A 110 8.36 -1.10 24.57
CA HIS A 110 7.71 -1.73 23.43
C HIS A 110 7.66 -0.76 22.23
N THR A 111 7.21 -1.26 21.10
CA THR A 111 7.00 -0.44 19.91
C THR A 111 5.57 -0.54 19.43
N VAL A 112 5.09 0.53 18.80
CA VAL A 112 3.83 0.56 18.08
C VAL A 112 4.12 0.69 16.60
N ILE A 113 3.52 -0.18 15.80
CA ILE A 113 3.65 -0.23 14.35
C ILE A 113 2.38 0.35 13.76
N HIS A 114 2.51 1.53 13.15
CA HIS A 114 1.41 2.23 12.51
C HIS A 114 1.31 1.81 11.05
N THR A 115 0.16 1.25 10.68
CA THR A 115 -0.12 0.84 9.31
C THR A 115 -1.21 1.71 8.69
N LEU A 116 -1.52 1.47 7.43
CA LEU A 116 -2.60 2.17 6.72
C LEU A 116 -3.98 1.92 7.33
N ASP A 117 -4.17 0.77 8.00
CA ASP A 117 -5.49 0.35 8.47
C ASP A 117 -5.63 0.41 9.99
N GLN A 118 -4.57 0.04 10.70
CA GLN A 118 -4.60 -0.15 12.16
C GLN A 118 -3.20 -0.07 12.77
N GLU A 119 -3.14 -0.12 14.08
CA GLU A 119 -1.91 -0.12 14.87
C GLU A 119 -1.69 -1.49 15.51
N PHE A 120 -0.43 -1.88 15.62
CA PHE A 120 -0.02 -3.14 16.28
C PHE A 120 1.02 -2.85 17.33
N GLU A 121 0.87 -3.42 18.49
CA GLU A 121 1.86 -3.34 19.55
C GLU A 121 2.82 -4.53 19.50
N SER A 122 4.12 -4.26 19.69
CA SER A 122 5.18 -5.26 19.67
C SER A 122 6.07 -5.15 20.90
N THR A 123 6.42 -6.30 21.47
CA THR A 123 7.37 -6.39 22.60
C THR A 123 8.83 -6.14 22.18
N GLU A 124 9.09 -6.00 20.88
CA GLU A 124 10.44 -5.79 20.36
C GLU A 124 10.82 -4.31 20.42
N SER A 125 12.08 -4.04 20.77
CA SER A 125 12.58 -2.67 20.76
C SER A 125 12.80 -2.14 19.35
N LEU A 126 12.71 -0.83 19.17
CA LEU A 126 13.01 -0.17 17.90
C LEU A 126 14.41 -0.53 17.36
N LYS A 127 15.40 -0.67 18.25
CA LYS A 127 16.76 -1.10 17.90
C LYS A 127 16.80 -2.50 17.31
N THR A 128 15.99 -3.44 17.83
CA THR A 128 15.87 -4.80 17.32
C THR A 128 15.25 -4.79 15.92
N LEU A 129 14.20 -4.01 15.74
CA LEU A 129 13.53 -3.87 14.44
C LEU A 129 14.42 -3.16 13.42
N GLU A 130 15.17 -2.12 13.82
CA GLU A 130 16.16 -1.45 12.97
C GLU A 130 17.25 -2.42 12.48
N LYS A 131 17.79 -3.26 13.37
CA LYS A 131 18.81 -4.25 12.99
C LYS A 131 18.27 -5.26 11.96
N ARG A 132 16.99 -5.62 12.06
CA ARG A 132 16.36 -6.62 11.18
C ARG A 132 15.85 -6.02 9.87
N TYR A 133 15.31 -4.82 9.93
CA TYR A 133 14.56 -4.18 8.81
C TYR A 133 15.08 -2.80 8.41
N GLY A 134 16.31 -2.44 8.81
CA GLY A 134 16.90 -1.14 8.46
C GLY A 134 17.14 -0.92 6.97
N ASN A 135 17.05 -1.96 6.14
CA ASN A 135 17.05 -1.87 4.69
C ASN A 135 15.69 -1.42 4.11
N LEU A 136 14.60 -1.63 4.85
CA LEU A 136 13.24 -1.28 4.43
C LEU A 136 12.78 0.05 5.02
N PHE A 137 13.26 0.38 6.20
CA PHE A 137 12.85 1.55 6.97
C PHE A 137 14.02 2.49 7.26
N LEU A 138 13.73 3.76 7.31
CA LEU A 138 14.68 4.82 7.64
C LEU A 138 14.48 5.26 9.09
N LYS A 139 15.53 5.17 9.93
CA LYS A 139 15.49 5.74 11.27
C LYS A 139 15.66 7.25 11.21
N CYS A 140 14.58 7.97 11.44
CA CYS A 140 14.56 9.45 11.43
C CYS A 140 14.76 10.07 12.80
N HIS A 141 14.44 9.33 13.87
CA HIS A 141 14.56 9.80 15.27
C HIS A 141 14.99 8.63 16.17
N GLU A 142 15.39 8.90 17.41
CA GLU A 142 15.67 7.82 18.38
C GLU A 142 14.46 6.95 18.67
N SER A 143 13.24 7.53 18.61
CA SER A 143 11.98 6.87 18.87
C SER A 143 11.18 6.56 17.59
N TYR A 144 11.65 6.91 16.38
CA TYR A 144 10.89 6.73 15.15
C TYR A 144 11.71 6.12 14.01
N MET A 145 11.10 5.15 13.38
CA MET A 145 11.58 4.55 12.13
C MET A 145 10.45 4.60 11.09
N VAL A 146 10.70 5.17 9.92
CA VAL A 146 9.69 5.46 8.90
C VAL A 146 9.91 4.62 7.65
N ASN A 147 8.81 4.22 7.01
CA ASN A 147 8.87 3.67 5.66
C ASN A 147 9.04 4.81 4.65
N PRO A 148 10.13 4.85 3.88
CA PRO A 148 10.37 5.90 2.91
C PRO A 148 9.26 6.05 1.85
N ALA A 149 8.53 4.97 1.54
CA ALA A 149 7.42 4.99 0.58
C ALA A 149 6.22 5.83 1.06
N HIS A 150 6.11 6.03 2.37
CA HIS A 150 5.03 6.80 2.99
C HIS A 150 5.43 8.22 3.38
N VAL A 151 6.62 8.67 3.00
CA VAL A 151 7.08 10.03 3.29
C VAL A 151 6.61 10.98 2.20
N HIS A 152 5.84 11.99 2.57
CA HIS A 152 5.36 13.04 1.66
C HIS A 152 6.29 14.26 1.61
N SER A 153 6.80 14.66 2.78
CA SER A 153 7.69 15.82 2.84
C SER A 153 8.61 15.79 4.06
N ILE A 154 9.72 16.51 3.96
CA ILE A 154 10.61 16.78 5.10
C ILE A 154 10.92 18.28 5.11
N ARG A 155 10.53 18.98 6.19
CA ARG A 155 10.69 20.43 6.32
C ARG A 155 10.78 20.85 7.80
N ARG A 156 11.67 21.77 8.09
CA ARG A 156 11.80 22.38 9.43
C ARG A 156 11.91 21.36 10.57
N PHE A 157 12.79 20.37 10.39
CA PHE A 157 13.03 19.29 11.36
C PHE A 157 11.83 18.37 11.64
N LYS A 158 10.88 18.34 10.71
CA LYS A 158 9.72 17.46 10.73
C LYS A 158 9.59 16.72 9.42
N MET A 159 9.07 15.51 9.49
CA MET A 159 8.79 14.65 8.37
C MET A 159 7.29 14.35 8.35
N THR A 160 6.60 14.72 7.27
CA THR A 160 5.18 14.42 7.10
C THR A 160 5.03 13.09 6.38
N VAL A 161 4.22 12.20 6.95
CA VAL A 161 3.95 10.87 6.40
C VAL A 161 2.48 10.72 6.00
N THR A 162 2.16 9.61 5.35
CA THR A 162 0.77 9.25 5.00
C THR A 162 -0.14 9.38 6.23
N GLY A 163 -1.34 9.93 6.03
CA GLY A 163 -2.25 10.27 7.13
C GLY A 163 -1.98 11.64 7.75
N GLY A 164 -1.00 12.42 7.23
CA GLY A 164 -0.72 13.79 7.69
C GLY A 164 0.04 13.89 9.02
N ARG A 165 0.46 12.76 9.60
CA ARG A 165 1.25 12.76 10.85
C ARG A 165 2.62 13.37 10.60
N GLU A 166 3.09 14.18 11.55
CA GLU A 166 4.43 14.75 11.56
C GLU A 166 5.34 13.98 12.53
N LEU A 167 6.44 13.45 12.03
CA LEU A 167 7.48 12.80 12.83
C LEU A 167 8.65 13.76 13.04
N PRO A 168 9.23 13.83 14.24
CA PRO A 168 10.38 14.69 14.52
C PRO A 168 11.65 14.15 13.85
N VAL A 169 12.47 15.06 13.35
CA VAL A 169 13.82 14.77 12.84
C VAL A 169 14.80 15.68 13.57
N PRO A 170 15.72 15.15 14.38
CA PRO A 170 16.67 15.97 15.13
C PRO A 170 17.53 16.83 14.18
N GLU A 171 17.76 18.07 14.56
CA GLU A 171 18.54 19.04 13.77
C GLU A 171 19.87 18.46 13.31
N LYS A 172 20.62 17.84 14.23
CA LYS A 172 21.92 17.22 13.95
C LYS A 172 21.87 16.10 12.93
N LYS A 173 20.70 15.43 12.76
CA LYS A 173 20.49 14.32 11.80
C LYS A 173 19.75 14.75 10.54
N TYR A 174 19.20 15.97 10.51
CA TYR A 174 18.30 16.43 9.45
C TYR A 174 18.91 16.29 8.04
N THR A 175 20.12 16.79 7.85
CA THR A 175 20.80 16.73 6.54
C THR A 175 21.09 15.29 6.10
N ALA A 176 21.51 14.43 7.03
CA ALA A 176 21.79 13.03 6.74
C ALA A 176 20.50 12.26 6.37
N VAL A 177 19.43 12.42 7.16
CA VAL A 177 18.12 11.81 6.89
C VAL A 177 17.56 12.25 5.53
N LYS A 178 17.63 13.56 5.24
CA LYS A 178 17.20 14.10 3.95
C LYS A 178 17.97 13.51 2.78
N LYS A 179 19.30 13.44 2.86
CA LYS A 179 20.15 12.84 1.80
C LYS A 179 19.85 11.36 1.60
N THR A 180 19.67 10.60 2.69
CA THR A 180 19.34 9.17 2.62
C THR A 180 17.99 8.96 1.97
N LEU A 181 16.99 9.74 2.36
CA LEU A 181 15.65 9.69 1.76
C LEU A 181 15.68 9.98 0.26
N GLN A 182 16.42 11.02 -0.16
CA GLN A 182 16.58 11.35 -1.58
C GLN A 182 17.24 10.21 -2.37
N LYS A 183 18.26 9.55 -1.82
CA LYS A 183 18.90 8.39 -2.44
C LYS A 183 17.95 7.21 -2.60
N ILE A 184 17.16 6.91 -1.57
CA ILE A 184 16.18 5.80 -1.61
C ILE A 184 15.12 6.06 -2.69
N ILE A 185 14.61 7.29 -2.78
CA ILE A 185 13.58 7.66 -3.75
C ILE A 185 14.14 7.67 -5.18
N ALA A 186 15.40 8.14 -5.38
CA ALA A 186 16.04 8.16 -6.70
C ALA A 186 16.47 6.76 -7.21
N ALA A 187 16.58 5.77 -6.33
CA ALA A 187 16.97 4.40 -6.67
C ALA A 187 15.78 3.47 -7.02
N ARG A 188 14.56 3.99 -6.93
CA ARG A 188 13.31 3.31 -7.31
C ARG A 188 12.79 3.81 -8.64
#